data_7576e1b300b5af052f9e3b9bf8787fb8
#
_entry.id   7576e1b300b5af052f9e3b9bf8787fb8
#
_cell.length_a   1.000
_cell.length_b   1.000
_cell.length_c   1.000
_cell.angle_alpha   90.00
_cell.angle_beta   90.00
_cell.angle_gamma   90.00
#
_symmetry.space_group_name_H-M   'P 1'
#
loop_
_entity.id
_entity.type
_entity.pdbx_description
1 polymer ?
#
loop_
_entity_poly.entity_id
_entity_poly.type
_entity_poly.pdbx_seq_one_letter_code
_entity_poly.pdbx_strand_id
1 'polypeptide(L)'
;MPGSHRLHYSVITRAEFFAGNTASDLVSMLLAPFRELPVHRKVAERAGRICRESHVRLPDALIAATAIEHKLGLATRNRSDFEPVRSLRLRDLLTHS
;
A
#
# COMPACT_ATOMS: atom_id res chain seq x y z
N MET A 1 -8.49 20.96 2.96
CA MET A 1 -7.60 21.55 3.93
C MET A 1 -6.25 20.89 3.89
N PRO A 2 -5.25 21.65 3.62
CA PRO A 2 -3.93 21.06 3.44
C PRO A 2 -3.46 20.29 4.64
N GLY A 3 -3.69 20.76 5.81
CA GLY A 3 -3.20 20.10 7.01
C GLY A 3 -3.84 18.77 7.30
N SER A 4 -4.90 18.44 6.58
CA SER A 4 -5.61 17.20 6.86
C SER A 4 -5.08 16.01 6.07
N HIS A 5 -4.16 16.24 5.16
CA HIS A 5 -3.62 15.14 4.35
C HIS A 5 -2.61 14.34 5.14
N ARG A 6 -3.04 13.16 5.55
CA ARG A 6 -2.17 12.25 6.27
C ARG A 6 -1.82 11.09 5.36
N LEU A 7 -0.54 10.79 5.26
CA LEU A 7 -0.11 9.66 4.47
C LEU A 7 -0.31 8.37 5.24
N HIS A 8 -0.71 7.34 4.53
CA HIS A 8 -1.00 6.03 5.11
C HIS A 8 -0.17 4.96 4.41
N TYR A 9 0.01 3.84 5.09
CA TYR A 9 0.66 2.70 4.49
C TYR A 9 0.03 1.42 5.05
N SER A 10 0.12 0.35 4.26
CA SER A 10 -0.34 -0.96 4.70
C SER A 10 0.69 -1.58 5.64
N VAL A 11 0.22 -2.32 6.64
CA VAL A 11 1.13 -3.06 7.51
C VAL A 11 2.00 -4.04 6.71
N ILE A 12 1.57 -4.41 5.52
CA ILE A 12 2.39 -5.25 4.63
C ILE A 12 3.67 -4.51 4.22
N THR A 13 3.60 -3.20 4.04
CA THR A 13 4.79 -2.40 3.74
C THR A 13 5.81 -2.52 4.87
N ARG A 14 5.35 -2.52 6.12
CA ARG A 14 6.25 -2.73 7.26
C ARG A 14 6.90 -4.11 7.18
N ALA A 15 6.10 -5.12 6.84
CA ALA A 15 6.63 -6.48 6.72
C ALA A 15 7.70 -6.57 5.64
N GLU A 16 7.48 -5.89 4.52
CA GLU A 16 8.45 -5.88 3.44
C GLU A 16 9.77 -5.23 3.84
N PHE A 17 9.67 -4.11 4.59
CA PHE A 17 10.89 -3.47 5.08
C PHE A 17 11.64 -4.36 6.05
N PHE A 18 10.93 -5.04 6.93
CA PHE A 18 11.57 -5.91 7.91
C PHE A 18 12.14 -7.17 7.28
N ALA A 19 11.59 -7.60 6.16
CA ALA A 19 12.13 -8.75 5.43
C ALA A 19 13.45 -8.42 4.74
N GLY A 20 13.73 -7.14 4.55
CA GLY A 20 15.01 -6.73 3.96
C GLY A 20 16.09 -6.61 5.01
N ASN A 21 17.21 -6.00 4.63
CA ASN A 21 18.36 -5.85 5.52
C ASN A 21 18.38 -4.54 6.28
N THR A 22 17.27 -3.80 6.25
CA THR A 22 17.19 -2.51 6.94
C THR A 22 17.02 -2.74 8.43
N ALA A 23 17.77 -2.01 9.23
CA ALA A 23 17.67 -2.11 10.68
C ALA A 23 16.25 -1.73 11.15
N SER A 24 15.72 -2.48 12.11
CA SER A 24 14.34 -2.30 12.56
C SER A 24 14.11 -0.91 13.15
N ASP A 25 15.08 -0.36 13.84
CA ASP A 25 14.95 0.99 14.40
C ASP A 25 14.79 2.03 13.29
N LEU A 26 15.54 1.88 12.21
CA LEU A 26 15.44 2.79 11.10
C LEU A 26 14.08 2.67 10.42
N VAL A 27 13.59 1.45 10.24
CA VAL A 27 12.25 1.24 9.66
C VAL A 27 11.19 1.95 10.51
N SER A 28 11.25 1.77 11.82
CA SER A 28 10.29 2.40 12.72
C SER A 28 10.35 3.92 12.62
N MET A 29 11.54 4.48 12.53
CA MET A 29 11.70 5.93 12.37
C MET A 29 11.12 6.43 11.06
N LEU A 30 11.38 5.69 9.97
CA LEU A 30 10.91 6.10 8.65
C LEU A 30 9.39 6.06 8.55
N LEU A 31 8.74 5.10 9.22
CA LEU A 31 7.30 4.93 9.12
C LEU A 31 6.52 5.71 10.17
N ALA A 32 7.21 6.22 11.19
CA ALA A 32 6.54 6.89 12.31
C ALA A 32 5.61 8.03 11.90
N PRO A 33 5.96 8.89 10.92
CA PRO A 33 5.08 9.99 10.55
C PRO A 33 3.81 9.55 9.82
N PHE A 34 3.74 8.30 9.38
CA PHE A 34 2.64 7.83 8.55
C PHE A 34 1.69 6.98 9.35
N ARG A 35 0.44 6.92 8.89
CA ARG A 35 -0.56 6.11 9.56
C ARG A 35 -0.55 4.70 8.99
N GLU A 36 -0.35 3.72 9.86
CA GLU A 36 -0.37 2.32 9.46
C GLU A 36 -1.79 1.81 9.37
N LEU A 37 -2.07 1.06 8.30
CA LEU A 37 -3.38 0.45 8.08
C LEU A 37 -3.24 -1.07 8.16
N PRO A 38 -4.06 -1.72 8.97
CA PRO A 38 -3.95 -3.16 9.17
C PRO A 38 -4.58 -3.94 8.01
N VAL A 39 -4.23 -5.21 7.95
CA VAL A 39 -4.89 -6.15 7.06
C VAL A 39 -5.98 -6.85 7.88
N HIS A 40 -7.23 -6.51 7.63
CA HIS A 40 -8.35 -7.18 8.26
C HIS A 40 -9.06 -8.06 7.22
N ARG A 41 -10.16 -8.69 7.63
CA ARG A 41 -10.83 -9.68 6.80
C ARG A 41 -11.15 -9.16 5.40
N LYS A 42 -11.75 -7.98 5.30
CA LYS A 42 -12.17 -7.45 4.00
C LYS A 42 -10.97 -7.18 3.10
N VAL A 43 -9.88 -6.68 3.67
CA VAL A 43 -8.65 -6.45 2.92
C VAL A 43 -8.11 -7.79 2.41
N ALA A 44 -8.06 -8.79 3.27
CA ALA A 44 -7.54 -10.09 2.89
C ALA A 44 -8.37 -10.73 1.77
N GLU A 45 -9.69 -10.64 1.89
CA GLU A 45 -10.57 -11.23 0.88
C GLU A 45 -10.44 -10.52 -0.46
N ARG A 46 -10.37 -9.20 -0.42
CA ARG A 46 -10.17 -8.44 -1.67
C ARG A 46 -8.82 -8.76 -2.29
N ALA A 47 -7.79 -8.89 -1.48
CA ALA A 47 -6.47 -9.24 -2.00
C ALA A 47 -6.48 -10.58 -2.71
N GLY A 48 -7.18 -11.55 -2.14
CA GLY A 48 -7.33 -12.85 -2.79
C GLY A 48 -8.00 -12.75 -4.14
N ARG A 49 -9.05 -11.94 -4.23
CA ARG A 49 -9.74 -11.74 -5.51
C ARG A 49 -8.82 -11.03 -6.52
N ILE A 50 -8.06 -10.05 -6.06
CA ILE A 50 -7.12 -9.34 -6.93
C ILE A 50 -6.09 -10.31 -7.51
N CYS A 51 -5.54 -11.18 -6.67
CA CYS A 51 -4.59 -12.19 -7.14
C CYS A 51 -5.20 -13.06 -8.22
N ARG A 52 -6.43 -13.49 -8.02
CA ARG A 52 -7.10 -14.39 -8.94
C ARG A 52 -7.44 -13.69 -10.26
N GLU A 53 -7.87 -12.45 -10.19
CA GLU A 53 -8.38 -11.73 -11.35
C GLU A 53 -7.29 -10.99 -12.13
N SER A 54 -6.27 -10.51 -11.42
CA SER A 54 -5.28 -9.62 -12.02
C SER A 54 -3.88 -10.22 -12.07
N HIS A 55 -3.70 -11.40 -11.50
CA HIS A 55 -2.40 -12.09 -11.48
C HIS A 55 -1.30 -11.26 -10.81
N VAL A 56 -1.69 -10.45 -9.85
CA VAL A 56 -0.76 -9.64 -9.07
C VAL A 56 -0.26 -10.49 -7.90
N ARG A 57 1.00 -10.32 -7.54
CA ARG A 57 1.58 -11.07 -6.41
C ARG A 57 0.86 -10.71 -5.12
N LEU A 58 0.79 -11.67 -4.20
CA LEU A 58 0.01 -11.48 -2.98
C LEU A 58 0.42 -10.26 -2.16
N PRO A 59 1.70 -9.97 -1.92
CA PRO A 59 2.04 -8.77 -1.16
C PRO A 59 1.53 -7.50 -1.83
N ASP A 60 1.66 -7.40 -3.13
CA ASP A 60 1.16 -6.24 -3.88
C ASP A 60 -0.36 -6.18 -3.85
N ALA A 61 -1.01 -7.34 -3.94
CA ALA A 61 -2.46 -7.41 -3.86
C ALA A 61 -2.96 -6.93 -2.50
N LEU A 62 -2.25 -7.25 -1.43
CA LEU A 62 -2.62 -6.81 -0.09
C LEU A 62 -2.47 -5.29 0.05
N ILE A 63 -1.42 -4.71 -0.53
CA ILE A 63 -1.23 -3.27 -0.53
C ILE A 63 -2.35 -2.59 -1.32
N ALA A 64 -2.65 -3.12 -2.50
CA ALA A 64 -3.72 -2.56 -3.34
C ALA A 64 -5.07 -2.67 -2.64
N ALA A 65 -5.36 -3.83 -2.03
CA ALA A 65 -6.61 -4.04 -1.34
C ALA A 65 -6.78 -3.10 -0.16
N THR A 66 -5.69 -2.83 0.55
CA THR A 66 -5.73 -1.87 1.66
C THR A 66 -6.15 -0.49 1.15
N ALA A 67 -5.56 -0.04 0.07
CA ALA A 67 -5.90 1.26 -0.50
C ALA A 67 -7.37 1.30 -0.94
N ILE A 68 -7.82 0.26 -1.62
CA ILE A 68 -9.21 0.21 -2.12
C ILE A 68 -10.20 0.22 -0.97
N GLU A 69 -9.98 -0.63 0.04
CA GLU A 69 -10.93 -0.73 1.16
C GLU A 69 -10.99 0.55 1.98
N HIS A 70 -9.91 1.31 2.02
CA HIS A 70 -9.89 2.58 2.73
C HIS A 70 -10.15 3.77 1.83
N LYS A 71 -10.49 3.51 0.56
CA LYS A 71 -10.82 4.55 -0.43
C LYS A 71 -9.69 5.54 -0.62
N LEU A 72 -8.49 5.02 -0.66
CA LEU A 72 -7.27 5.82 -0.83
C LEU A 72 -6.64 5.52 -2.18
N GLY A 73 -5.90 6.49 -2.69
CA GLY A 73 -5.06 6.26 -3.85
C GLY A 73 -3.74 5.65 -3.40
N LEU A 74 -3.07 4.97 -4.32
CA LEU A 74 -1.78 4.37 -4.05
C LEU A 74 -0.69 5.12 -4.79
N ALA A 75 0.32 5.57 -4.06
CA ALA A 75 1.52 6.15 -4.64
C ALA A 75 2.61 5.09 -4.63
N THR A 76 3.16 4.81 -5.79
CA THR A 76 4.18 3.77 -5.90
C THR A 76 5.10 4.09 -7.08
N ARG A 77 6.35 3.68 -6.95
CA ARG A 77 7.30 3.75 -8.07
C ARG A 77 7.10 2.61 -9.05
N ASN A 78 6.45 1.56 -8.62
CA ASN A 78 6.26 0.36 -9.44
C ASN A 78 4.84 0.32 -9.99
N ARG A 79 4.48 1.36 -10.74
CA ARG A 79 3.12 1.49 -11.25
C ARG A 79 2.69 0.28 -12.07
N SER A 80 3.61 -0.27 -12.86
CA SER A 80 3.26 -1.40 -13.72
C SER A 80 2.81 -2.62 -12.93
N ASP A 81 3.31 -2.78 -11.70
CA ASP A 81 2.91 -3.91 -10.86
C ASP A 81 1.46 -3.80 -10.41
N PHE A 82 0.91 -2.59 -10.41
CA PHE A 82 -0.43 -2.33 -9.89
C PHE A 82 -1.45 -1.96 -10.97
N GLU A 83 -0.99 -1.68 -12.18
CA GLU A 83 -1.90 -1.29 -13.26
C GLU A 83 -3.00 -2.31 -13.54
N PRO A 84 -2.75 -3.63 -13.41
CA PRO A 84 -3.82 -4.59 -13.66
C PRO A 84 -4.97 -4.53 -12.66
N VAL A 85 -4.80 -3.84 -11.53
CA VAL A 85 -5.83 -3.80 -10.48
C VAL A 85 -6.84 -2.72 -10.82
N ARG A 86 -8.04 -3.13 -11.22
CA ARG A 86 -9.03 -2.22 -11.81
C ARG A 86 -9.51 -1.10 -10.91
N SER A 87 -9.82 -1.42 -9.68
CA SER A 87 -10.44 -0.44 -8.79
C SER A 87 -9.44 0.46 -8.09
N LEU A 88 -8.16 0.27 -8.36
CA LEU A 88 -7.12 1.00 -7.67
C LEU A 88 -6.81 2.30 -8.40
N ARG A 89 -6.73 3.38 -7.64
CA ARG A 89 -6.32 4.67 -8.18
C ARG A 89 -4.83 4.86 -7.89
N LEU A 90 -4.05 4.96 -8.95
CA LEU A 90 -2.62 5.18 -8.83
C LEU A 90 -2.32 6.67 -8.86
N ARG A 91 -1.37 7.08 -8.02
CA ARG A 91 -0.95 8.46 -7.94
C ARG A 91 0.55 8.55 -8.12
N ASP A 92 1.00 9.67 -8.63
CA ASP A 92 2.43 9.89 -8.79
C ASP A 92 3.07 10.23 -7.46
N LEU A 93 4.25 9.66 -7.23
CA LEU A 93 5.00 9.98 -6.03
C LEU A 93 5.52 11.40 -6.05
N LEU A 94 5.86 11.88 -7.21
CA LEU A 94 6.37 13.23 -7.38
C LEU A 94 5.28 14.13 -7.90
N THR A 95 4.23 14.24 -7.15
CA THR A 95 3.15 15.09 -7.55
C THR A 95 3.44 16.49 -7.15
N HIS A 96 3.41 17.33 -8.08
CA HIS A 96 3.39 18.72 -7.76
C HIS A 96 2.84 19.37 -8.95
N SER A 97 2.26 20.32 -8.76
CA SER A 97 1.63 20.89 -9.88
C SER A 97 2.42 21.75 -10.64
#